data_4f38d465253d5b340a7e158ea73d21a4
#
_entry.id   4f38d465253d5b340a7e158ea73d21a4
#
_cell.length_a   1.000
_cell.length_b   1.000
_cell.length_c   1.000
_cell.angle_alpha   90.00
_cell.angle_beta   90.00
_cell.angle_gamma   90.00
#
_symmetry.space_group_name_H-M   'P 1'
#
loop_
_entity.id
_entity.type
_entity.pdbx_description
1 polymer ?
#
loop_
_entity_poly.entity_id
_entity_poly.type
_entity_poly.pdbx_seq_one_letter_code
_entity_poly.pdbx_strand_id
1 'polypeptide(L)'
;KAKTIKASGYPKCLLCKENVGFAGNFNHPARQNHRIIPLTLNGHRYYMQYSPYVYYNEHCIIFNENHQPMVINENTFRSLFSFVKQFPHYMLGSNADLPIVGGSILTHDHYQGGHYTFPIEGATVVKDISLDKYPDLQISVLNWPLSTIRVRSTNDEQMIRFALDTLNKWINYSHEKLDIIAYSHETRHNTITPIVRKKNGLYEMDL
;
A
#
# COMPACT_ATOMS: atom_id res chain seq x y z
N LYS A 1 -12.02 -21.03 -41.81
CA LYS A 1 -12.40 -20.33 -40.55
C LYS A 1 -11.19 -20.40 -39.62
N ALA A 2 -10.50 -19.28 -39.40
CA ALA A 2 -9.42 -19.21 -38.43
C ALA A 2 -10.00 -19.51 -37.03
N LYS A 3 -9.48 -20.55 -36.35
CA LYS A 3 -9.83 -20.79 -34.94
C LYS A 3 -9.28 -19.60 -34.14
N THR A 4 -10.19 -18.81 -33.58
CA THR A 4 -9.82 -17.78 -32.60
C THR A 4 -9.24 -18.51 -31.39
N ILE A 5 -7.91 -18.51 -31.26
CA ILE A 5 -7.25 -19.03 -30.08
C ILE A 5 -7.64 -18.10 -28.94
N LYS A 6 -8.47 -18.57 -28.00
CA LYS A 6 -8.74 -17.84 -26.76
C LYS A 6 -7.39 -17.53 -26.11
N ALA A 7 -7.11 -16.25 -25.90
CA ALA A 7 -5.91 -15.83 -25.18
C ALA A 7 -5.89 -16.55 -23.83
N SER A 8 -4.80 -17.24 -23.55
CA SER A 8 -4.56 -17.88 -22.26
C SER A 8 -4.54 -16.79 -21.19
N GLY A 9 -5.41 -16.85 -20.19
CA GLY A 9 -5.40 -15.98 -19.02
C GLY A 9 -4.30 -16.36 -18.01
N TYR A 10 -3.17 -16.89 -18.46
CA TYR A 10 -2.06 -17.36 -17.64
C TYR A 10 -0.74 -16.70 -18.09
N PRO A 11 0.08 -16.15 -17.16
CA PRO A 11 -0.30 -15.80 -15.77
C PRO A 11 -1.47 -14.83 -15.72
N LYS A 12 -2.27 -14.81 -14.63
CA LYS A 12 -3.45 -13.95 -14.52
C LYS A 12 -3.13 -12.46 -14.56
N CYS A 13 -1.99 -12.05 -14.00
CA CYS A 13 -1.48 -10.67 -14.05
C CYS A 13 0.04 -10.64 -13.91
N LEU A 14 0.63 -9.42 -14.02
CA LEU A 14 2.07 -9.19 -13.93
C LEU A 14 2.68 -9.48 -12.55
N LEU A 15 1.87 -9.59 -11.49
CA LEU A 15 2.32 -9.84 -10.12
C LEU A 15 2.19 -11.31 -9.69
N CYS A 16 1.51 -12.15 -10.46
CA CYS A 16 1.36 -13.55 -10.09
C CYS A 16 2.71 -14.27 -9.99
N LYS A 17 2.87 -15.15 -9.00
CA LYS A 17 4.08 -15.95 -8.80
C LYS A 17 4.44 -16.83 -10.01
N GLU A 18 3.47 -17.18 -10.81
CA GLU A 18 3.61 -17.93 -12.08
C GLU A 18 4.41 -17.17 -13.16
N ASN A 19 4.69 -15.87 -12.93
CA ASN A 19 5.60 -15.12 -13.79
C ASN A 19 7.05 -15.59 -13.69
N VAL A 20 7.45 -16.23 -12.60
CA VAL A 20 8.83 -16.74 -12.43
C VAL A 20 9.16 -17.76 -13.51
N GLY A 21 10.15 -17.45 -14.35
CA GLY A 21 10.56 -18.31 -15.45
C GLY A 21 9.62 -18.35 -16.66
N PHE A 22 8.57 -17.52 -16.68
CA PHE A 22 7.59 -17.50 -17.76
C PHE A 22 8.23 -17.06 -19.10
N ALA A 23 8.07 -17.86 -20.13
CA ALA A 23 8.68 -17.63 -21.46
C ALA A 23 8.03 -16.47 -22.24
N GLY A 24 6.84 -16.03 -21.80
CA GLY A 24 6.06 -15.02 -22.49
C GLY A 24 5.10 -15.59 -23.55
N ASN A 25 4.15 -14.76 -23.94
CA ASN A 25 3.27 -15.00 -25.07
C ASN A 25 2.85 -13.65 -25.69
N PHE A 26 1.97 -13.67 -26.70
CA PHE A 26 1.56 -12.46 -27.41
C PHE A 26 0.95 -11.38 -26.49
N ASN A 27 0.26 -11.79 -25.43
CA ASN A 27 -0.47 -10.89 -24.53
C ASN A 27 0.22 -10.68 -23.16
N HIS A 28 1.32 -11.37 -22.88
CA HIS A 28 1.99 -11.31 -21.59
C HIS A 28 3.51 -11.42 -21.77
N PRO A 29 4.29 -10.44 -21.25
CA PRO A 29 5.72 -10.39 -21.48
C PRO A 29 6.46 -11.56 -20.84
N ALA A 30 7.59 -11.93 -21.41
CA ALA A 30 8.51 -12.90 -20.82
C ALA A 30 9.05 -12.40 -19.47
N ARG A 31 9.24 -13.34 -18.54
CA ARG A 31 9.78 -13.11 -17.19
C ARG A 31 10.82 -14.18 -16.81
N GLN A 32 11.63 -14.62 -17.76
CA GLN A 32 12.55 -15.74 -17.59
C GLN A 32 13.60 -15.49 -16.49
N ASN A 33 14.05 -14.24 -16.34
CA ASN A 33 15.03 -13.85 -15.31
C ASN A 33 14.38 -13.33 -14.02
N HIS A 34 13.06 -13.39 -13.92
CA HIS A 34 12.33 -12.93 -12.75
C HIS A 34 12.61 -13.80 -11.53
N ARG A 35 12.76 -13.17 -10.37
CA ARG A 35 12.99 -13.84 -9.08
C ARG A 35 12.05 -13.25 -8.04
N ILE A 36 11.58 -14.10 -7.15
CA ILE A 36 10.73 -13.71 -6.01
C ILE A 36 11.30 -14.31 -4.73
N ILE A 37 11.12 -13.62 -3.63
CA ILE A 37 11.55 -14.02 -2.29
C ILE A 37 10.28 -14.25 -1.45
N PRO A 38 10.10 -15.45 -0.86
CA PRO A 38 8.94 -15.71 -0.01
C PRO A 38 9.04 -14.93 1.30
N LEU A 39 7.92 -14.33 1.71
CA LEU A 39 7.76 -13.60 2.98
C LEU A 39 6.52 -14.08 3.71
N THR A 40 6.53 -13.91 5.03
CA THR A 40 5.31 -14.04 5.85
C THR A 40 5.04 -12.69 6.50
N LEU A 41 3.88 -12.09 6.18
CA LEU A 41 3.42 -10.83 6.77
C LEU A 41 2.10 -11.07 7.49
N ASN A 42 2.04 -10.75 8.77
CA ASN A 42 0.85 -10.95 9.59
C ASN A 42 0.24 -12.37 9.45
N GLY A 43 1.09 -13.41 9.39
CA GLY A 43 0.67 -14.80 9.24
C GLY A 43 0.25 -15.22 7.83
N HIS A 44 0.24 -14.33 6.87
CA HIS A 44 -0.10 -14.60 5.47
C HIS A 44 1.14 -14.71 4.58
N ARG A 45 1.05 -15.52 3.54
CA ARG A 45 2.12 -15.71 2.57
C ARG A 45 2.11 -14.58 1.54
N TYR A 46 3.25 -13.92 1.40
CA TYR A 46 3.56 -12.92 0.38
C TYR A 46 4.86 -13.27 -0.33
N TYR A 47 5.13 -12.57 -1.42
CA TYR A 47 6.41 -12.60 -2.11
C TYR A 47 6.92 -11.19 -2.34
N MET A 48 8.24 -11.03 -2.29
CA MET A 48 8.94 -9.81 -2.67
C MET A 48 9.62 -10.00 -4.00
N GLN A 49 9.53 -9.01 -4.87
CA GLN A 49 10.29 -8.89 -6.11
C GLN A 49 10.85 -7.49 -6.26
N TYR A 50 12.05 -7.34 -6.78
CA TYR A 50 12.49 -6.04 -7.26
C TYR A 50 11.72 -5.68 -8.52
N SER A 51 11.26 -4.42 -8.57
CA SER A 51 10.49 -3.91 -9.70
C SER A 51 11.40 -3.68 -10.91
N PRO A 52 11.00 -4.06 -12.11
CA PRO A 52 11.70 -3.65 -13.33
C PRO A 52 11.59 -2.13 -13.58
N TYR A 53 10.63 -1.48 -12.95
CA TYR A 53 10.46 -0.02 -12.96
C TYR A 53 11.18 0.56 -11.73
N VAL A 54 12.44 0.92 -11.90
CA VAL A 54 13.29 1.44 -10.81
C VAL A 54 12.98 2.91 -10.59
N TYR A 55 11.87 3.21 -9.88
CA TYR A 55 11.50 4.59 -9.55
C TYR A 55 12.40 5.21 -8.48
N TYR A 56 12.97 4.38 -7.61
CA TYR A 56 13.89 4.76 -6.53
C TYR A 56 14.75 3.56 -6.12
N ASN A 57 15.72 3.79 -5.23
CA ASN A 57 16.67 2.76 -4.81
C ASN A 57 15.95 1.56 -4.17
N GLU A 58 16.33 0.37 -4.62
CA GLU A 58 15.78 -0.91 -4.16
C GLU A 58 14.25 -1.01 -4.25
N HIS A 59 13.65 -0.33 -5.26
CA HIS A 59 12.21 -0.38 -5.49
C HIS A 59 11.73 -1.82 -5.62
N CYS A 60 10.87 -2.24 -4.72
CA CYS A 60 10.33 -3.59 -4.67
C CYS A 60 8.81 -3.60 -4.55
N ILE A 61 8.23 -4.70 -4.97
CA ILE A 61 6.80 -4.98 -4.85
C ILE A 61 6.64 -6.20 -3.95
N ILE A 62 5.79 -6.05 -2.94
CA ILE A 62 5.38 -7.14 -2.06
C ILE A 62 3.97 -7.51 -2.45
N PHE A 63 3.74 -8.75 -2.92
CA PHE A 63 2.45 -9.17 -3.43
C PHE A 63 1.96 -10.45 -2.76
N ASN A 64 0.65 -10.55 -2.61
CA ASN A 64 0.00 -11.71 -2.01
C ASN A 64 0.24 -12.98 -2.85
N GLU A 65 0.41 -14.12 -2.19
CA GLU A 65 0.52 -15.42 -2.89
C GLU A 65 -0.69 -15.70 -3.77
N ASN A 66 -1.87 -15.32 -3.31
CA ASN A 66 -3.13 -15.52 -4.01
C ASN A 66 -3.46 -14.31 -4.90
N HIS A 67 -3.94 -14.58 -6.10
CA HIS A 67 -4.47 -13.54 -6.97
C HIS A 67 -5.85 -13.09 -6.45
N GLN A 68 -5.84 -12.11 -5.57
CA GLN A 68 -7.03 -11.54 -4.93
C GLN A 68 -7.01 -10.01 -5.03
N PRO A 69 -8.18 -9.36 -5.10
CA PRO A 69 -8.26 -7.91 -5.22
C PRO A 69 -7.61 -7.18 -4.04
N MET A 70 -7.11 -5.98 -4.31
CA MET A 70 -6.66 -5.05 -3.28
C MET A 70 -7.85 -4.56 -2.45
N VAL A 71 -7.67 -4.59 -1.13
CA VAL A 71 -8.60 -3.98 -0.18
C VAL A 71 -7.78 -3.41 0.98
N ILE A 72 -7.88 -2.11 1.21
CA ILE A 72 -7.24 -1.50 2.39
C ILE A 72 -8.11 -1.79 3.61
N ASN A 73 -7.53 -2.55 4.55
CA ASN A 73 -8.19 -3.00 5.77
C ASN A 73 -7.16 -3.24 6.89
N GLU A 74 -7.57 -3.85 7.99
CA GLU A 74 -6.68 -4.18 9.11
C GLU A 74 -5.47 -5.01 8.68
N ASN A 75 -5.66 -6.03 7.80
CA ASN A 75 -4.54 -6.84 7.33
C ASN A 75 -3.51 -6.01 6.54
N THR A 76 -3.95 -4.99 5.82
CA THR A 76 -3.04 -4.04 5.14
C THR A 76 -2.09 -3.40 6.15
N PHE A 77 -2.64 -2.73 7.18
CA PHE A 77 -1.81 -2.07 8.20
C PHE A 77 -0.89 -3.05 8.92
N ARG A 78 -1.41 -4.19 9.38
CA ARG A 78 -0.62 -5.23 10.03
C ARG A 78 0.51 -5.75 9.13
N SER A 79 0.26 -5.91 7.84
CA SER A 79 1.26 -6.36 6.87
C SER A 79 2.35 -5.31 6.66
N LEU A 80 2.00 -4.01 6.56
CA LEU A 80 2.97 -2.93 6.45
C LEU A 80 3.92 -2.89 7.67
N PHE A 81 3.37 -2.95 8.89
CA PHE A 81 4.18 -3.00 10.11
C PHE A 81 5.00 -4.29 10.22
N SER A 82 4.44 -5.44 9.87
CA SER A 82 5.14 -6.73 9.86
C SER A 82 6.35 -6.70 8.94
N PHE A 83 6.23 -6.07 7.77
CA PHE A 83 7.34 -5.90 6.83
C PHE A 83 8.44 -5.00 7.40
N VAL A 84 8.08 -3.82 7.90
CA VAL A 84 9.05 -2.84 8.44
C VAL A 84 9.74 -3.36 9.73
N LYS A 85 9.09 -4.26 10.47
CA LYS A 85 9.75 -4.99 11.58
C LYS A 85 10.85 -5.92 11.07
N GLN A 86 10.63 -6.61 9.96
CA GLN A 86 11.60 -7.53 9.36
C GLN A 86 12.70 -6.78 8.59
N PHE A 87 12.35 -5.66 7.92
CA PHE A 87 13.23 -4.85 7.11
C PHE A 87 13.22 -3.38 7.56
N PRO A 88 13.84 -3.05 8.71
CA PRO A 88 13.70 -1.72 9.33
C PRO A 88 14.37 -0.57 8.56
N HIS A 89 15.17 -0.88 7.54
CA HIS A 89 15.79 0.09 6.62
C HIS A 89 14.95 0.37 5.38
N TYR A 90 13.85 -0.37 5.19
CA TYR A 90 12.88 -0.14 4.12
C TYR A 90 11.65 0.61 4.62
N MET A 91 11.01 1.32 3.70
CA MET A 91 9.61 1.70 3.83
C MET A 91 8.73 0.71 3.09
N LEU A 92 7.45 0.63 3.44
CA LEU A 92 6.42 -0.07 2.70
C LEU A 92 5.12 0.75 2.70
N GLY A 93 4.52 0.90 1.53
CA GLY A 93 3.27 1.62 1.36
C GLY A 93 2.27 0.84 0.49
N SER A 94 0.99 1.15 0.64
CA SER A 94 -0.08 0.64 -0.20
C SER A 94 -0.52 1.69 -1.21
N ASN A 95 -0.73 1.28 -2.44
CA ASN A 95 -1.52 2.07 -3.38
C ASN A 95 -2.97 2.15 -2.92
N ALA A 96 -3.74 3.09 -3.49
CA ALA A 96 -5.18 3.12 -3.30
C ALA A 96 -5.83 1.83 -3.79
N ASP A 97 -6.88 1.40 -3.10
CA ASP A 97 -7.72 0.26 -3.51
C ASP A 97 -8.90 0.67 -4.41
N LEU A 98 -8.85 1.89 -4.94
CA LEU A 98 -9.83 2.44 -5.87
C LEU A 98 -9.17 2.82 -7.21
N PRO A 99 -9.86 2.65 -8.34
CA PRO A 99 -9.44 3.20 -9.61
C PRO A 99 -9.44 4.74 -9.55
N ILE A 100 -8.68 5.41 -10.43
CA ILE A 100 -8.63 6.89 -10.58
C ILE A 100 -7.81 7.59 -9.49
N VAL A 101 -7.83 7.14 -8.24
CA VAL A 101 -7.10 7.76 -7.12
C VAL A 101 -5.72 7.12 -6.86
N GLY A 102 -5.05 6.64 -7.90
CA GLY A 102 -3.68 6.11 -7.84
C GLY A 102 -3.59 4.59 -7.65
N GLY A 103 -4.70 3.86 -7.72
CA GLY A 103 -4.70 2.39 -7.72
C GLY A 103 -4.16 1.83 -9.05
N SER A 104 -3.24 0.88 -8.98
CA SER A 104 -2.77 0.11 -10.13
C SER A 104 -2.80 -1.38 -9.82
N ILE A 105 -3.08 -2.22 -10.84
CA ILE A 105 -3.19 -3.68 -10.68
C ILE A 105 -4.11 -4.05 -9.49
N LEU A 106 -5.28 -3.40 -9.41
CA LEU A 106 -6.25 -3.56 -8.32
C LEU A 106 -6.75 -5.00 -8.14
N THR A 107 -6.54 -5.84 -9.14
CA THR A 107 -6.95 -7.26 -9.12
C THR A 107 -6.01 -8.15 -8.31
N HIS A 108 -4.85 -7.64 -7.89
CA HIS A 108 -3.88 -8.41 -7.12
C HIS A 108 -3.35 -7.59 -5.94
N ASP A 109 -3.64 -8.03 -4.72
CA ASP A 109 -3.20 -7.40 -3.47
C ASP A 109 -1.68 -7.29 -3.41
N HIS A 110 -1.18 -6.06 -3.30
CA HIS A 110 0.25 -5.77 -3.30
C HIS A 110 0.58 -4.45 -2.62
N TYR A 111 1.85 -4.32 -2.21
CA TYR A 111 2.44 -3.13 -1.61
C TYR A 111 3.71 -2.74 -2.38
N GLN A 112 4.13 -1.49 -2.25
CA GLN A 112 5.38 -0.99 -2.83
C GLN A 112 6.33 -0.58 -1.72
N GLY A 113 7.57 -1.02 -1.81
CA GLY A 113 8.62 -0.77 -0.83
C GLY A 113 9.96 -0.43 -1.45
N GLY A 114 10.91 -0.10 -0.60
CA GLY A 114 12.29 0.15 -1.00
C GLY A 114 13.06 0.94 0.04
N HIS A 115 14.35 1.14 -0.25
CA HIS A 115 15.26 1.93 0.56
C HIS A 115 15.32 3.35 0.00
N TYR A 116 14.33 4.17 0.34
CA TYR A 116 14.20 5.52 -0.19
C TYR A 116 13.56 6.48 0.82
N THR A 117 14.06 7.71 0.86
CA THR A 117 13.50 8.80 1.67
C THR A 117 12.64 9.67 0.77
N PHE A 118 11.33 9.64 0.96
CA PHE A 118 10.42 10.45 0.18
C PHE A 118 10.45 11.93 0.59
N PRO A 119 10.22 12.86 -0.34
CA PRO A 119 10.14 14.30 -0.02
C PRO A 119 9.13 14.62 1.10
N ILE A 120 8.04 13.87 1.20
CA ILE A 120 7.03 14.02 2.27
C ILE A 120 7.63 13.86 3.67
N GLU A 121 8.73 13.12 3.83
CA GLU A 121 9.40 12.96 5.13
C GLU A 121 9.98 14.27 5.68
N GLY A 122 10.28 15.23 4.78
CA GLY A 122 10.71 16.60 5.10
C GLY A 122 9.56 17.59 5.22
N ALA A 123 8.31 17.18 5.05
CA ALA A 123 7.16 18.09 5.14
C ALA A 123 7.03 18.68 6.55
N THR A 124 6.74 19.99 6.60
CA THR A 124 6.54 20.70 7.88
C THR A 124 5.21 20.37 8.50
N VAL A 125 5.15 20.42 9.83
CA VAL A 125 3.90 20.21 10.58
C VAL A 125 3.08 21.49 10.54
N VAL A 126 1.81 21.39 10.17
CA VAL A 126 0.82 22.48 10.25
C VAL A 126 0.19 22.51 11.64
N LYS A 127 -0.13 21.33 12.19
CA LYS A 127 -0.82 21.20 13.46
C LYS A 127 -0.55 19.83 14.08
N ASP A 128 -0.30 19.83 15.38
CA ASP A 128 -0.32 18.61 16.20
C ASP A 128 -1.71 18.37 16.77
N ILE A 129 -2.09 17.10 16.88
CA ILE A 129 -3.38 16.64 17.39
C ILE A 129 -3.14 15.73 18.58
N SER A 130 -3.80 15.98 19.70
CA SER A 130 -3.82 15.08 20.84
C SER A 130 -5.20 14.44 20.95
N LEU A 131 -5.22 13.12 21.15
CA LEU A 131 -6.45 12.34 21.30
C LEU A 131 -6.32 11.43 22.52
N ASP A 132 -7.19 11.59 23.51
CA ASP A 132 -7.20 10.80 24.75
C ASP A 132 -7.31 9.29 24.48
N LYS A 133 -8.00 8.92 23.40
CA LYS A 133 -8.12 7.53 22.94
C LYS A 133 -6.77 6.91 22.52
N TYR A 134 -5.79 7.72 22.14
CA TYR A 134 -4.51 7.31 21.60
C TYR A 134 -3.34 8.05 22.28
N PRO A 135 -3.12 7.82 23.57
CA PRO A 135 -2.16 8.63 24.37
C PRO A 135 -0.70 8.43 23.95
N ASP A 136 -0.34 7.28 23.34
CA ASP A 136 1.03 6.98 22.94
C ASP A 136 1.37 7.52 21.54
N LEU A 137 0.40 8.14 20.83
CA LEU A 137 0.60 8.58 19.47
C LEU A 137 0.97 10.07 19.40
N GLN A 138 2.01 10.38 18.66
CA GLN A 138 2.29 11.71 18.15
C GLN A 138 1.58 11.84 16.79
N ILE A 139 0.55 12.66 16.71
CA ILE A 139 -0.29 12.82 15.53
C ILE A 139 -0.12 14.25 15.00
N SER A 140 0.23 14.39 13.72
CA SER A 140 0.45 15.69 13.09
C SER A 140 -0.22 15.77 11.73
N VAL A 141 -0.79 16.93 11.41
CA VAL A 141 -1.21 17.29 10.05
C VAL A 141 -0.03 17.92 9.33
N LEU A 142 0.27 17.45 8.13
CA LEU A 142 1.43 17.91 7.36
C LEU A 142 1.04 19.01 6.35
N ASN A 143 1.98 19.90 6.10
CA ASN A 143 1.93 20.81 4.95
C ASN A 143 2.40 20.04 3.70
N TRP A 144 1.46 19.40 3.04
CA TRP A 144 1.69 18.57 1.86
C TRP A 144 0.57 18.77 0.84
N PRO A 145 0.81 18.67 -0.48
CA PRO A 145 -0.22 18.88 -1.51
C PRO A 145 -1.46 18.00 -1.36
N LEU A 146 -1.28 16.78 -0.88
CA LEU A 146 -2.38 15.89 -0.49
C LEU A 146 -2.59 15.98 1.02
N SER A 147 -3.84 15.97 1.48
CA SER A 147 -4.14 15.93 2.92
C SER A 147 -3.48 14.72 3.57
N THR A 148 -2.58 14.96 4.50
CA THR A 148 -1.77 13.92 5.11
C THR A 148 -1.73 14.06 6.61
N ILE A 149 -1.99 12.94 7.29
CA ILE A 149 -1.81 12.78 8.75
C ILE A 149 -0.58 11.91 8.97
N ARG A 150 0.40 12.44 9.71
CA ARG A 150 1.57 11.67 10.18
C ARG A 150 1.35 11.20 11.59
N VAL A 151 1.64 9.92 11.82
CA VAL A 151 1.57 9.29 13.14
C VAL A 151 2.92 8.69 13.48
N ARG A 152 3.42 8.95 14.70
CA ARG A 152 4.67 8.40 15.23
C ARG A 152 4.44 7.75 16.59
N SER A 153 5.00 6.57 16.79
CA SER A 153 5.00 5.88 18.07
C SER A 153 5.97 4.68 18.08
N THR A 154 6.25 4.14 19.25
CA THR A 154 6.78 2.78 19.42
C THR A 154 5.68 1.74 19.50
N ASN A 155 4.41 2.16 19.70
CA ASN A 155 3.24 1.32 19.89
C ASN A 155 2.50 1.14 18.54
N ASP A 156 2.93 0.14 17.78
CA ASP A 156 2.33 -0.16 16.48
C ASP A 156 0.85 -0.59 16.56
N GLU A 157 0.43 -1.24 17.63
CA GLU A 157 -0.98 -1.64 17.81
C GLU A 157 -1.90 -0.42 17.96
N GLN A 158 -1.48 0.63 18.69
CA GLN A 158 -2.25 1.88 18.71
C GLN A 158 -2.24 2.58 17.36
N MET A 159 -1.12 2.56 16.63
CA MET A 159 -1.04 3.13 15.28
C MET A 159 -1.99 2.41 14.31
N ILE A 160 -2.07 1.09 14.36
CA ILE A 160 -2.99 0.28 13.52
C ILE A 160 -4.44 0.61 13.85
N ARG A 161 -4.81 0.68 15.14
CA ARG A 161 -6.17 1.05 15.57
C ARG A 161 -6.55 2.46 15.11
N PHE A 162 -5.63 3.42 15.25
CA PHE A 162 -5.83 4.79 14.77
C PHE A 162 -6.04 4.83 13.26
N ALA A 163 -5.22 4.10 12.48
CA ALA A 163 -5.35 4.02 11.03
C ALA A 163 -6.70 3.43 10.60
N LEU A 164 -7.16 2.38 11.28
CA LEU A 164 -8.48 1.78 11.04
C LEU A 164 -9.62 2.74 11.36
N ASP A 165 -9.56 3.42 12.51
CA ASP A 165 -10.59 4.41 12.87
C ASP A 165 -10.61 5.57 11.86
N THR A 166 -9.43 6.01 11.40
CA THR A 166 -9.29 7.07 10.39
C THR A 166 -9.88 6.60 9.06
N LEU A 167 -9.52 5.42 8.60
CA LEU A 167 -10.06 4.83 7.37
C LEU A 167 -11.60 4.74 7.43
N ASN A 168 -12.14 4.13 8.50
CA ASN A 168 -13.57 3.91 8.66
C ASN A 168 -14.38 5.22 8.68
N LYS A 169 -13.81 6.28 9.27
CA LYS A 169 -14.42 7.60 9.24
C LYS A 169 -14.32 8.22 7.86
N TRP A 170 -13.14 8.13 7.23
CA TRP A 170 -12.89 8.78 5.95
C TRP A 170 -13.71 8.18 4.81
N ILE A 171 -13.82 6.86 4.72
CA ILE A 171 -14.62 6.19 3.67
C ILE A 171 -16.10 6.57 3.69
N ASN A 172 -16.62 7.04 4.82
CA ASN A 172 -18.01 7.47 5.00
C ASN A 172 -18.17 9.00 5.12
N TYR A 173 -17.07 9.75 4.99
CA TYR A 173 -17.12 11.19 5.21
C TYR A 173 -17.54 11.93 3.94
N SER A 174 -18.60 12.74 4.05
CA SER A 174 -19.02 13.69 3.03
C SER A 174 -19.13 15.08 3.64
N HIS A 175 -18.80 16.10 2.85
CA HIS A 175 -18.90 17.49 3.26
C HIS A 175 -19.22 18.36 2.04
N GLU A 176 -20.47 18.77 1.89
CA GLU A 176 -20.97 19.48 0.71
C GLU A 176 -20.19 20.75 0.38
N LYS A 177 -19.91 21.60 1.39
CA LYS A 177 -19.18 22.86 1.18
C LYS A 177 -17.71 22.69 0.75
N LEU A 178 -17.16 21.49 0.89
CA LEU A 178 -15.80 21.15 0.49
C LEU A 178 -15.77 20.22 -0.73
N ASP A 179 -16.92 19.99 -1.36
CA ASP A 179 -17.09 19.08 -2.50
C ASP A 179 -16.56 17.66 -2.21
N ILE A 180 -16.63 17.22 -0.94
CA ILE A 180 -16.25 15.87 -0.54
C ILE A 180 -17.50 15.00 -0.58
N ILE A 181 -17.47 13.98 -1.47
CA ILE A 181 -18.56 13.03 -1.66
C ILE A 181 -18.02 11.63 -1.41
N ALA A 182 -18.45 10.97 -0.34
CA ALA A 182 -17.99 9.64 0.02
C ALA A 182 -18.42 8.55 -0.99
N TYR A 183 -19.64 8.68 -1.50
CA TYR A 183 -20.23 7.71 -2.45
C TYR A 183 -21.05 8.41 -3.51
N SER A 184 -20.99 7.90 -4.74
CA SER A 184 -21.98 8.15 -5.81
C SER A 184 -22.66 6.82 -6.14
N HIS A 185 -23.93 6.69 -5.83
CA HIS A 185 -24.65 5.40 -5.82
C HIS A 185 -23.90 4.39 -4.93
N GLU A 186 -23.45 3.27 -5.50
CA GLU A 186 -22.68 2.24 -4.80
C GLU A 186 -21.15 2.41 -4.91
N THR A 187 -20.69 3.43 -5.64
CA THR A 187 -19.26 3.65 -5.89
C THR A 187 -18.66 4.51 -4.78
N ARG A 188 -17.71 3.96 -4.05
CA ARG A 188 -16.90 4.66 -3.04
C ARG A 188 -15.87 5.58 -3.72
N HIS A 189 -15.65 6.77 -3.15
CA HIS A 189 -14.66 7.73 -3.65
C HIS A 189 -13.47 7.93 -2.69
N ASN A 190 -13.70 7.76 -1.40
CA ASN A 190 -12.68 8.01 -0.40
C ASN A 190 -11.86 6.75 -0.08
N THR A 191 -10.56 6.89 -0.06
CA THR A 191 -9.60 5.87 0.39
C THR A 191 -8.37 6.54 0.98
N ILE A 192 -7.42 5.75 1.48
CA ILE A 192 -6.12 6.22 1.96
C ILE A 192 -4.99 5.45 1.29
N THR A 193 -3.78 6.01 1.31
CA THR A 193 -2.57 5.41 0.75
C THR A 193 -1.49 5.37 1.83
N PRO A 194 -1.55 4.42 2.78
CA PRO A 194 -0.65 4.39 3.92
C PRO A 194 0.79 4.09 3.51
N ILE A 195 1.74 4.79 4.13
CA ILE A 195 3.18 4.49 4.03
C ILE A 195 3.72 4.34 5.44
N VAL A 196 4.41 3.22 5.71
CA VAL A 196 5.02 2.93 7.02
C VAL A 196 6.53 2.80 6.85
N ARG A 197 7.28 3.35 7.81
CA ARG A 197 8.73 3.26 7.90
C ARG A 197 9.20 3.34 9.35
N LYS A 198 10.48 3.01 9.58
CA LYS A 198 11.14 3.24 10.87
C LYS A 198 12.06 4.44 10.76
N LYS A 199 11.96 5.38 11.72
CA LYS A 199 12.77 6.60 11.73
C LYS A 199 13.09 6.99 13.19
N ASN A 200 14.38 7.16 13.50
CA ASN A 200 14.83 7.58 14.83
C ASN A 200 14.27 6.70 15.98
N GLY A 201 14.21 5.40 15.77
CA GLY A 201 13.72 4.44 16.76
C GLY A 201 12.19 4.31 16.86
N LEU A 202 11.43 5.18 16.20
CA LEU A 202 9.96 5.14 16.14
C LEU A 202 9.47 4.51 14.83
N TYR A 203 8.27 3.98 14.86
CA TYR A 203 7.49 3.83 13.63
C TYR A 203 6.93 5.19 13.22
N GLU A 204 6.92 5.44 11.94
CA GLU A 204 6.29 6.61 11.33
C GLU A 204 5.36 6.13 10.22
N MET A 205 4.11 6.56 10.28
CA MET A 205 3.10 6.23 9.29
C MET A 205 2.47 7.51 8.76
N ASP A 206 2.42 7.66 7.45
CA ASP A 206 1.67 8.72 6.75
C ASP A 206 0.38 8.10 6.18
N LEU A 207 -0.76 8.77 6.42
CA LEU A 207 -2.11 8.37 5.98
C LEU A 207 -2.72 9.44 5.09
#